data_dce45228b461154b11ef00705e112387
#
_entry.id   dce45228b461154b11ef00705e112387
#
_cell.length_a   1.000
_cell.length_b   1.000
_cell.length_c   1.000
_cell.angle_alpha   90.00
_cell.angle_beta   90.00
_cell.angle_gamma   90.00
#
_symmetry.space_group_name_H-M   'P 1'
#
loop_
_entity.id
_entity.type
_entity.pdbx_description
1 polymer ?
#
loop_
_entity_poly.entity_id
_entity_poly.type
_entity_poly.pdbx_seq_one_letter_code
_entity_poly.pdbx_strand_id
1 'polypeptide(L)'
;MTLPRMRRLAVGAAATLFLAGCAGGTTGSTDGGGGKPAAISQADIDKAMKTPTELTFWTWLPDIEKEVALFQKKYPAISVKVINAGNSQAEYTKLRTALKAGSGAPDVVQIEYQHIPGFTITGGLLDLRPYGAEALKDRFVDWAWAQVSGRNGEVWAIPQDTGPMGMLYRKDIFDKHGIEPPKTWDEFAAAARKLHAADPGVYLTNFPTNHNSIWTGLMWQAGVKPFQMKSADQVSVDVAGETSKKVASYWSALVKEGVVSAEADFSDQWFQALNKGRYATWLTAAWGPLFLSTSAKETRGKWRVAPLPQWTAGEQKSGNWGGSTSAVVKTTKNPIAAAMFAQFLNTDPESAKMLTTLQFLYPPTKALLSDPGFVEQKSDFYGGQQVNKVFADISDTVPTDFTWLPFMDQINNDWNETVGKSLADKTDTAAALDQWQQMITTYAEKQGFKVAR
;
A
#
# COMPACT_ATOMS: atom_id res chain seq x y z
N MET A 1 11.37 58.48 -20.72
CA MET A 1 12.61 58.36 -21.50
C MET A 1 12.55 57.01 -22.20
N THR A 2 12.01 57.02 -23.33
CA THR A 2 12.45 56.69 -24.72
C THR A 2 13.00 55.27 -24.89
N LEU A 3 12.16 54.44 -25.53
CA LEU A 3 12.49 53.23 -26.30
C LEU A 3 13.33 53.62 -27.55
N PRO A 4 14.06 52.71 -28.13
CA PRO A 4 14.03 52.66 -29.58
C PRO A 4 13.67 51.29 -30.19
N ARG A 5 13.07 51.47 -31.33
CA ARG A 5 12.46 50.52 -32.27
C ARG A 5 13.48 49.76 -33.14
N MET A 6 13.07 48.54 -33.50
CA MET A 6 13.13 47.87 -34.80
C MET A 6 14.43 47.85 -35.63
N ARG A 7 14.77 46.64 -36.09
CA ARG A 7 14.96 46.42 -37.56
C ARG A 7 14.72 44.93 -37.92
N ARG A 8 13.74 44.78 -38.82
CA ARG A 8 13.52 43.55 -39.60
C ARG A 8 14.56 43.48 -40.72
N LEU A 9 15.09 42.30 -41.00
CA LEU A 9 15.74 42.00 -42.29
C LEU A 9 15.22 40.63 -42.75
N ALA A 10 14.55 40.62 -43.85
CA ALA A 10 14.16 39.48 -44.68
C ALA A 10 15.13 39.37 -45.86
N VAL A 11 15.60 38.19 -46.12
CA VAL A 11 16.18 37.73 -47.42
C VAL A 11 16.23 36.20 -47.26
N GLY A 12 15.77 35.28 -48.06
CA GLY A 12 15.46 35.25 -49.48
C GLY A 12 15.63 33.77 -49.85
N ALA A 13 14.67 33.23 -50.58
CA ALA A 13 14.56 31.83 -50.97
C ALA A 13 15.69 31.38 -51.90
N ALA A 14 16.10 30.09 -51.78
CA ALA A 14 16.66 29.34 -52.92
C ALA A 14 16.19 27.89 -52.84
N ALA A 15 15.33 27.53 -53.75
CA ALA A 15 14.87 26.18 -54.00
C ALA A 15 15.94 25.44 -54.84
N THR A 16 16.28 24.21 -54.44
CA THR A 16 16.93 23.27 -55.34
C THR A 16 16.22 21.90 -55.22
N LEU A 17 15.50 21.56 -56.26
CA LEU A 17 14.95 20.22 -56.50
C LEU A 17 16.09 19.24 -56.83
N PHE A 18 16.08 18.07 -56.18
CA PHE A 18 16.61 16.85 -56.75
C PHE A 18 15.57 15.74 -56.61
N LEU A 19 15.14 15.27 -57.76
CA LEU A 19 14.35 14.01 -57.90
C LEU A 19 15.31 12.81 -57.94
N ALA A 20 14.91 11.76 -57.35
CA ALA A 20 14.82 10.38 -57.81
C ALA A 20 15.34 9.36 -56.80
N GLY A 21 14.51 8.36 -56.50
CA GLY A 21 14.94 7.09 -55.85
C GLY A 21 13.77 6.40 -55.17
N CYS A 22 12.95 5.66 -55.95
CA CYS A 22 11.96 4.74 -55.40
C CYS A 22 12.62 3.58 -54.65
N ALA A 23 12.25 3.34 -53.39
CA ALA A 23 12.28 2.01 -52.79
C ALA A 23 11.23 1.95 -51.68
N GLY A 24 10.37 0.94 -51.71
CA GLY A 24 9.17 0.77 -50.91
C GLY A 24 9.38 0.83 -49.43
N GLY A 25 8.70 1.76 -48.81
CA GLY A 25 8.50 1.85 -47.36
C GLY A 25 7.03 1.61 -47.07
N THR A 26 6.73 0.51 -46.47
CA THR A 26 5.42 0.19 -45.89
C THR A 26 4.99 1.30 -44.95
N THR A 27 3.88 1.95 -45.25
CA THR A 27 3.18 2.87 -44.37
C THR A 27 2.70 2.08 -43.14
N GLY A 28 3.45 2.18 -42.06
CA GLY A 28 2.99 1.74 -40.76
C GLY A 28 1.89 2.66 -40.27
N SER A 29 0.68 2.18 -40.32
CA SER A 29 -0.47 2.75 -39.62
C SER A 29 -0.13 2.82 -38.15
N THR A 30 -0.17 4.04 -37.55
CA THR A 30 -0.20 4.21 -36.11
C THR A 30 -1.59 3.85 -35.61
N ASP A 31 -1.90 2.55 -35.57
CA ASP A 31 -2.99 2.04 -34.77
C ASP A 31 -2.57 2.10 -33.31
N GLY A 32 -3.26 2.92 -32.52
CA GLY A 32 -3.16 2.99 -31.05
C GLY A 32 -3.70 1.75 -30.36
N GLY A 33 -3.25 0.58 -30.75
CA GLY A 33 -3.50 -0.68 -30.07
C GLY A 33 -2.41 -0.88 -29.02
N GLY A 34 -2.78 -0.94 -27.74
CA GLY A 34 -1.89 -1.23 -26.61
C GLY A 34 -1.30 -2.64 -26.69
N GLY A 35 -0.36 -2.84 -27.63
CA GLY A 35 0.40 -4.08 -27.75
C GLY A 35 1.31 -4.27 -26.54
N LYS A 36 1.43 -5.53 -26.08
CA LYS A 36 2.40 -5.88 -25.04
C LYS A 36 3.80 -5.43 -25.48
N PRO A 37 4.55 -4.68 -24.64
CA PRO A 37 5.89 -4.25 -25.00
C PRO A 37 6.79 -5.48 -25.23
N ALA A 38 7.75 -5.36 -26.19
CA ALA A 38 8.70 -6.43 -26.48
C ALA A 38 9.54 -6.77 -25.25
N ALA A 39 9.69 -8.05 -24.98
CA ALA A 39 10.54 -8.52 -23.89
C ALA A 39 12.03 -8.25 -24.20
N ILE A 40 12.78 -7.85 -23.19
CA ILE A 40 14.24 -7.76 -23.25
C ILE A 40 14.81 -9.17 -23.39
N SER A 41 15.80 -9.34 -24.27
CA SER A 41 16.40 -10.65 -24.48
C SER A 41 17.24 -11.09 -23.27
N GLN A 42 17.35 -12.41 -23.06
CA GLN A 42 18.21 -12.95 -21.99
C GLN A 42 19.68 -12.51 -22.19
N ALA A 43 20.15 -12.42 -23.45
CA ALA A 43 21.50 -11.94 -23.76
C ALA A 43 21.73 -10.49 -23.30
N ASP A 44 20.71 -9.61 -23.43
CA ASP A 44 20.83 -8.22 -22.97
C ASP A 44 20.80 -8.16 -21.43
N ILE A 45 20.01 -9.00 -20.78
CA ILE A 45 20.02 -9.14 -19.32
C ILE A 45 21.40 -9.61 -18.85
N ASP A 46 21.94 -10.69 -19.43
CA ASP A 46 23.24 -11.24 -19.06
C ASP A 46 24.36 -10.23 -19.26
N LYS A 47 24.29 -9.45 -20.34
CA LYS A 47 25.25 -8.38 -20.63
C LYS A 47 25.14 -7.26 -19.59
N ALA A 48 23.94 -6.77 -19.30
CA ALA A 48 23.70 -5.72 -18.32
C ALA A 48 24.19 -6.13 -16.92
N MET A 49 23.90 -7.36 -16.50
CA MET A 49 24.29 -7.89 -15.18
C MET A 49 25.79 -8.14 -15.01
N LYS A 50 26.58 -8.13 -16.12
CA LYS A 50 28.04 -8.21 -16.12
C LYS A 50 28.72 -6.86 -16.38
N THR A 51 27.98 -5.81 -16.67
CA THR A 51 28.51 -4.47 -16.93
C THR A 51 28.61 -3.70 -15.60
N PRO A 52 29.77 -3.12 -15.26
CA PRO A 52 29.93 -2.32 -14.06
C PRO A 52 28.87 -1.22 -13.99
N THR A 53 28.04 -1.27 -12.96
CA THR A 53 26.88 -0.38 -12.80
C THR A 53 26.67 -0.06 -11.32
N GLU A 54 26.44 1.21 -11.00
CA GLU A 54 25.97 1.64 -9.68
C GLU A 54 24.48 1.97 -9.78
N LEU A 55 23.69 1.38 -8.89
CA LEU A 55 22.28 1.68 -8.68
C LEU A 55 22.10 2.44 -7.37
N THR A 56 21.10 3.32 -7.33
CA THR A 56 20.61 3.95 -6.10
C THR A 56 19.26 3.36 -5.71
N PHE A 57 19.12 2.99 -4.45
CA PHE A 57 17.87 2.46 -3.89
C PHE A 57 17.41 3.32 -2.73
N TRP A 58 16.25 3.97 -2.86
CA TRP A 58 15.60 4.68 -1.76
C TRP A 58 14.65 3.75 -1.03
N THR A 59 14.83 3.66 0.28
CA THR A 59 14.03 2.83 1.18
C THR A 59 14.14 3.34 2.60
N TRP A 60 13.12 3.08 3.41
CA TRP A 60 13.14 3.38 4.85
C TRP A 60 13.43 2.14 5.71
N LEU A 61 13.62 0.98 5.10
CA LEU A 61 13.91 -0.25 5.85
C LEU A 61 15.29 -0.20 6.47
N PRO A 62 15.41 -0.44 7.77
CA PRO A 62 16.71 -0.56 8.43
C PRO A 62 17.41 -1.85 8.01
N ASP A 63 18.74 -1.83 7.99
CA ASP A 63 19.58 -3.01 7.74
C ASP A 63 19.37 -3.73 6.39
N ILE A 64 18.71 -3.10 5.42
CA ILE A 64 18.40 -3.68 4.10
C ILE A 64 19.66 -3.97 3.29
N GLU A 65 20.80 -3.42 3.69
CA GLU A 65 22.11 -3.67 3.09
C GLU A 65 22.50 -5.16 3.12
N LYS A 66 21.89 -5.95 4.01
CA LYS A 66 22.14 -7.40 4.10
C LYS A 66 21.55 -8.14 2.89
N GLU A 67 20.34 -7.79 2.48
CA GLU A 67 19.69 -8.30 1.28
C GLU A 67 20.36 -7.77 0.01
N VAL A 68 20.79 -6.51 0.02
CA VAL A 68 21.59 -5.91 -1.06
C VAL A 68 22.90 -6.68 -1.25
N ALA A 69 23.56 -7.08 -0.17
CA ALA A 69 24.78 -7.86 -0.24
C ALA A 69 24.59 -9.24 -0.92
N LEU A 70 23.43 -9.88 -0.76
CA LEU A 70 23.10 -11.13 -1.48
C LEU A 70 23.02 -10.88 -2.99
N PHE A 71 22.39 -9.78 -3.40
CA PHE A 71 22.32 -9.40 -4.81
C PHE A 71 23.71 -9.13 -5.39
N GLN A 72 24.53 -8.33 -4.71
CA GLN A 72 25.89 -7.98 -5.14
C GLN A 72 26.82 -9.21 -5.16
N LYS A 73 26.62 -10.17 -4.26
CA LYS A 73 27.34 -11.47 -4.31
C LYS A 73 27.00 -12.25 -5.56
N LYS A 74 25.73 -12.25 -5.98
CA LYS A 74 25.27 -12.93 -7.21
C LYS A 74 25.69 -12.18 -8.48
N TYR A 75 25.71 -10.85 -8.43
CA TYR A 75 26.02 -9.96 -9.55
C TYR A 75 27.12 -8.96 -9.17
N PRO A 76 28.40 -9.40 -9.10
CA PRO A 76 29.47 -8.59 -8.53
C PRO A 76 29.86 -7.35 -9.37
N ALA A 77 29.35 -7.24 -10.61
CA ALA A 77 29.50 -6.03 -11.42
C ALA A 77 28.52 -4.92 -11.04
N ILE A 78 27.48 -5.24 -10.25
CA ILE A 78 26.45 -4.27 -9.86
C ILE A 78 26.66 -3.88 -8.40
N SER A 79 26.84 -2.58 -8.15
CA SER A 79 26.78 -2.02 -6.79
C SER A 79 25.43 -1.34 -6.56
N VAL A 80 24.91 -1.42 -5.33
CA VAL A 80 23.66 -0.75 -4.95
C VAL A 80 23.92 0.12 -3.74
N LYS A 81 23.70 1.42 -3.91
CA LYS A 81 23.80 2.41 -2.84
C LYS A 81 22.40 2.61 -2.21
N VAL A 82 22.27 2.19 -0.96
CA VAL A 82 21.04 2.41 -0.18
C VAL A 82 21.02 3.83 0.36
N ILE A 83 19.88 4.48 0.26
CA ILE A 83 19.63 5.84 0.76
C ILE A 83 18.30 5.86 1.49
N ASN A 84 18.32 6.19 2.78
CA ASN A 84 17.11 6.52 3.51
C ASN A 84 16.71 7.96 3.21
N ALA A 85 15.73 8.13 2.31
CA ALA A 85 15.22 9.45 1.92
C ALA A 85 14.10 9.97 2.85
N GLY A 86 13.81 9.28 3.92
CA GLY A 86 12.68 9.45 4.82
C GLY A 86 11.70 8.29 4.65
N ASN A 87 10.62 8.29 5.39
CA ASN A 87 9.57 7.28 5.28
C ASN A 87 8.32 7.87 4.62
N SER A 88 7.59 7.04 3.87
CA SER A 88 6.29 7.36 3.30
C SER A 88 6.24 8.78 2.69
N GLN A 89 5.42 9.68 3.24
CA GLN A 89 5.19 11.02 2.68
C GLN A 89 6.47 11.86 2.48
N ALA A 90 7.46 11.74 3.36
CA ALA A 90 8.72 12.50 3.25
C ALA A 90 9.52 12.04 2.03
N GLU A 91 9.61 10.74 1.78
CA GLU A 91 10.26 10.17 0.61
C GLU A 91 9.49 10.52 -0.67
N TYR A 92 8.16 10.37 -0.68
CA TYR A 92 7.34 10.67 -1.87
C TYR A 92 7.41 12.13 -2.29
N THR A 93 7.51 13.06 -1.34
CA THR A 93 7.69 14.48 -1.64
C THR A 93 9.04 14.73 -2.34
N LYS A 94 10.11 14.08 -1.85
CA LYS A 94 11.43 14.16 -2.49
C LYS A 94 11.43 13.52 -3.87
N LEU A 95 10.80 12.34 -4.01
CA LEU A 95 10.70 11.63 -5.29
C LEU A 95 9.94 12.46 -6.33
N ARG A 96 8.78 13.03 -5.99
CA ARG A 96 8.04 13.93 -6.89
C ARG A 96 8.87 15.13 -7.32
N THR A 97 9.62 15.70 -6.39
CA THR A 97 10.51 16.83 -6.68
C THR A 97 11.63 16.45 -7.65
N ALA A 98 12.29 15.32 -7.41
CA ALA A 98 13.37 14.80 -8.26
C ALA A 98 12.85 14.44 -9.68
N LEU A 99 11.70 13.78 -9.78
CA LEU A 99 11.06 13.47 -11.05
C LEU A 99 10.70 14.74 -11.84
N LYS A 100 10.14 15.75 -11.17
CA LYS A 100 9.81 17.04 -11.80
C LYS A 100 11.07 17.80 -12.27
N ALA A 101 12.16 17.70 -11.51
CA ALA A 101 13.44 18.31 -11.87
C ALA A 101 14.19 17.52 -12.98
N GLY A 102 13.77 16.29 -13.28
CA GLY A 102 14.46 15.41 -14.23
C GLY A 102 15.83 14.91 -13.76
N SER A 103 16.13 15.06 -12.47
CA SER A 103 17.43 14.65 -11.89
C SER A 103 17.31 14.38 -10.39
N GLY A 104 18.22 13.54 -9.85
CA GLY A 104 18.29 13.23 -8.43
C GLY A 104 17.30 12.16 -7.95
N ALA A 105 16.47 11.59 -8.83
CA ALA A 105 15.66 10.43 -8.51
C ALA A 105 16.51 9.16 -8.42
N PRO A 106 16.15 8.18 -7.58
CA PRO A 106 16.86 6.90 -7.50
C PRO A 106 16.56 6.02 -8.71
N ASP A 107 17.30 4.91 -8.84
CA ASP A 107 16.98 3.87 -9.83
C ASP A 107 15.82 2.99 -9.36
N VAL A 108 15.83 2.62 -8.08
CA VAL A 108 14.78 1.83 -7.42
C VAL A 108 14.30 2.55 -6.18
N VAL A 109 13.01 2.45 -5.89
CA VAL A 109 12.38 3.11 -4.75
C VAL A 109 11.36 2.21 -4.08
N GLN A 110 11.31 2.22 -2.76
CA GLN A 110 10.22 1.62 -2.00
C GLN A 110 8.99 2.50 -2.09
N ILE A 111 7.83 1.94 -2.46
CA ILE A 111 6.55 2.67 -2.56
C ILE A 111 5.43 1.80 -1.99
N GLU A 112 4.59 2.39 -1.13
CA GLU A 112 3.36 1.73 -0.68
C GLU A 112 2.34 1.63 -1.81
N TYR A 113 1.51 0.59 -1.80
CA TYR A 113 0.54 0.28 -2.86
C TYR A 113 -0.35 1.47 -3.25
N GLN A 114 -0.88 2.20 -2.26
CA GLN A 114 -1.80 3.32 -2.49
C GLN A 114 -1.17 4.50 -3.23
N HIS A 115 0.16 4.60 -3.28
CA HIS A 115 0.86 5.70 -3.94
C HIS A 115 1.30 5.37 -5.38
N ILE A 116 1.28 4.10 -5.80
CA ILE A 116 1.64 3.67 -7.15
C ILE A 116 0.86 4.45 -8.23
N PRO A 117 -0.48 4.60 -8.16
CA PRO A 117 -1.23 5.32 -9.19
C PRO A 117 -0.79 6.77 -9.35
N GLY A 118 -0.40 7.46 -8.27
CA GLY A 118 0.07 8.84 -8.32
C GLY A 118 1.39 9.01 -9.07
N PHE A 119 2.27 8.01 -9.01
CA PHE A 119 3.52 8.02 -9.76
C PHE A 119 3.36 7.49 -11.19
N THR A 120 2.46 6.54 -11.44
CA THR A 120 2.24 6.00 -12.79
C THR A 120 1.56 7.02 -13.70
N ILE A 121 0.58 7.78 -13.21
CA ILE A 121 -0.13 8.78 -14.02
C ILE A 121 0.79 9.92 -14.47
N THR A 122 1.82 10.22 -13.70
CA THR A 122 2.85 11.22 -14.05
C THR A 122 3.99 10.64 -14.88
N GLY A 123 3.93 9.35 -15.24
CA GLY A 123 4.99 8.65 -15.98
C GLY A 123 6.28 8.47 -15.18
N GLY A 124 6.20 8.48 -13.84
CA GLY A 124 7.36 8.38 -12.94
C GLY A 124 7.94 6.97 -12.79
N LEU A 125 7.14 5.93 -13.07
CA LEU A 125 7.55 4.53 -12.92
C LEU A 125 7.73 3.83 -14.26
N LEU A 126 8.58 2.81 -14.25
CA LEU A 126 8.86 1.95 -15.39
C LEU A 126 7.91 0.74 -15.38
N ASP A 127 7.34 0.41 -16.53
CA ASP A 127 6.64 -0.86 -16.71
C ASP A 127 7.64 -2.01 -16.73
N LEU A 128 7.49 -2.96 -15.82
CA LEU A 128 8.42 -4.07 -15.62
C LEU A 128 8.13 -5.29 -16.49
N ARG A 129 7.05 -5.29 -17.31
CA ARG A 129 6.74 -6.39 -18.22
C ARG A 129 7.89 -6.74 -19.17
N PRO A 130 8.58 -5.77 -19.83
CA PRO A 130 9.70 -6.07 -20.71
C PRO A 130 10.85 -6.81 -20.02
N TYR A 131 10.95 -6.68 -18.70
CA TYR A 131 12.01 -7.24 -17.86
C TYR A 131 11.60 -8.56 -17.18
N GLY A 132 10.52 -9.20 -17.64
CA GLY A 132 10.09 -10.51 -17.19
C GLY A 132 9.26 -10.52 -15.90
N ALA A 133 8.88 -9.37 -15.36
CA ALA A 133 8.14 -9.32 -14.08
C ALA A 133 6.79 -10.03 -14.12
N GLU A 134 6.10 -10.06 -15.27
CA GLU A 134 4.81 -10.73 -15.42
C GLU A 134 4.87 -12.24 -15.08
N ALA A 135 6.00 -12.89 -15.33
CA ALA A 135 6.22 -14.30 -15.00
C ALA A 135 6.26 -14.57 -13.49
N LEU A 136 6.34 -13.52 -12.68
CA LEU A 136 6.36 -13.63 -11.21
C LEU A 136 4.96 -13.66 -10.59
N LYS A 137 3.90 -13.37 -11.37
CA LYS A 137 2.52 -13.22 -10.89
C LYS A 137 2.09 -14.35 -9.95
N ASP A 138 2.29 -15.59 -10.38
CA ASP A 138 1.82 -16.77 -9.65
C ASP A 138 2.60 -17.06 -8.36
N ARG A 139 3.71 -16.34 -8.13
CA ARG A 139 4.51 -16.43 -6.90
C ARG A 139 3.92 -15.61 -5.75
N PHE A 140 3.07 -14.64 -6.06
CA PHE A 140 2.49 -13.70 -5.09
C PHE A 140 1.02 -14.04 -4.81
N VAL A 141 0.50 -13.62 -3.66
CA VAL A 141 -0.93 -13.64 -3.40
C VAL A 141 -1.63 -12.71 -4.39
N ASP A 142 -2.76 -13.15 -4.89
CA ASP A 142 -3.42 -12.53 -6.06
C ASP A 142 -3.80 -11.07 -5.81
N TRP A 143 -4.26 -10.76 -4.61
CA TRP A 143 -4.64 -9.39 -4.26
C TRP A 143 -3.43 -8.44 -4.17
N ALA A 144 -2.26 -8.89 -3.68
CA ALA A 144 -1.06 -8.06 -3.66
C ALA A 144 -0.52 -7.81 -5.07
N TRP A 145 -0.59 -8.83 -5.94
CA TRP A 145 -0.25 -8.65 -7.35
C TRP A 145 -1.20 -7.69 -8.07
N ALA A 146 -2.51 -7.74 -7.76
CA ALA A 146 -3.49 -6.80 -8.30
C ALA A 146 -3.16 -5.35 -7.95
N GLN A 147 -2.59 -5.07 -6.77
CA GLN A 147 -2.22 -3.73 -6.33
C GLN A 147 -1.04 -3.11 -7.13
N VAL A 148 -0.20 -3.93 -7.76
CA VAL A 148 0.94 -3.46 -8.59
C VAL A 148 0.64 -3.52 -10.09
N SER A 149 -0.52 -4.05 -10.46
CA SER A 149 -0.93 -4.25 -11.85
C SER A 149 -1.66 -3.03 -12.38
N GLY A 150 -1.29 -2.57 -13.57
CA GLY A 150 -2.00 -1.54 -14.32
C GLY A 150 -3.22 -2.11 -15.06
N ARG A 151 -4.06 -1.21 -15.57
CA ARG A 151 -5.32 -1.56 -16.25
C ARG A 151 -5.14 -2.34 -17.55
N ASN A 152 -4.00 -2.14 -18.24
CA ASN A 152 -3.67 -2.84 -19.49
C ASN A 152 -2.64 -3.95 -19.26
N GLY A 153 -2.56 -4.46 -18.01
CA GLY A 153 -1.65 -5.52 -17.60
C GLY A 153 -0.21 -5.05 -17.33
N GLU A 154 0.04 -3.74 -17.24
CA GLU A 154 1.33 -3.24 -16.81
C GLU A 154 1.71 -3.80 -15.43
N VAL A 155 3.01 -3.92 -15.16
CA VAL A 155 3.55 -4.27 -13.84
C VAL A 155 4.42 -3.12 -13.36
N TRP A 156 3.92 -2.35 -12.39
CA TRP A 156 4.53 -1.09 -11.97
C TRP A 156 5.55 -1.24 -10.85
N ALA A 157 5.47 -2.35 -10.11
CA ALA A 157 6.37 -2.63 -9.00
C ALA A 157 6.36 -4.13 -8.66
N ILE A 158 7.27 -4.56 -7.81
CA ILE A 158 7.28 -5.92 -7.24
C ILE A 158 6.83 -5.84 -5.79
N PRO A 159 5.79 -6.59 -5.37
CA PRO A 159 5.34 -6.61 -3.97
C PRO A 159 6.47 -7.00 -3.03
N GLN A 160 6.62 -6.24 -1.93
CA GLN A 160 7.67 -6.44 -0.93
C GLN A 160 7.11 -6.95 0.38
N ASP A 161 6.03 -6.37 0.85
CA ASP A 161 5.29 -6.80 2.04
C ASP A 161 3.80 -6.52 1.91
N THR A 162 3.04 -7.03 2.87
CA THR A 162 1.58 -6.93 2.92
C THR A 162 1.08 -6.71 4.33
N GLY A 163 -0.14 -6.23 4.46
CA GLY A 163 -0.77 -5.99 5.74
C GLY A 163 -2.21 -6.54 5.82
N PRO A 164 -2.45 -7.85 5.60
CA PRO A 164 -3.78 -8.41 5.83
C PRO A 164 -4.22 -8.15 7.26
N MET A 165 -5.49 -7.73 7.45
CA MET A 165 -5.97 -7.24 8.74
C MET A 165 -6.58 -8.35 9.59
N GLY A 166 -6.26 -8.31 10.89
CA GLY A 166 -6.83 -9.18 11.91
C GLY A 166 -7.15 -8.43 13.19
N MET A 167 -7.60 -9.14 14.19
CA MET A 167 -7.89 -8.63 15.52
C MET A 167 -6.90 -9.21 16.52
N LEU A 168 -6.04 -8.37 17.09
CA LEU A 168 -5.27 -8.72 18.27
C LEU A 168 -6.18 -8.50 19.49
N TYR A 169 -6.23 -9.47 20.43
CA TYR A 169 -7.09 -9.35 21.60
C TYR A 169 -6.41 -9.84 22.89
N ARG A 170 -6.75 -9.20 24.00
CA ARG A 170 -6.31 -9.52 25.35
C ARG A 170 -7.11 -10.70 25.88
N LYS A 171 -6.53 -11.90 25.75
CA LYS A 171 -7.16 -13.13 26.24
C LYS A 171 -7.46 -13.09 27.73
N ASP A 172 -6.57 -12.51 28.53
CA ASP A 172 -6.77 -12.38 29.98
C ASP A 172 -7.97 -11.48 30.33
N ILE A 173 -8.21 -10.39 29.58
CA ILE A 173 -9.37 -9.54 29.76
C ILE A 173 -10.64 -10.27 29.30
N PHE A 174 -10.58 -10.94 28.14
CA PHE A 174 -11.69 -11.70 27.60
C PHE A 174 -12.14 -12.81 28.56
N ASP A 175 -11.18 -13.60 29.07
CA ASP A 175 -11.43 -14.68 30.04
C ASP A 175 -12.06 -14.11 31.33
N LYS A 176 -11.52 -13.01 31.88
CA LYS A 176 -12.03 -12.36 33.09
C LYS A 176 -13.50 -11.96 32.97
N HIS A 177 -13.92 -11.54 31.79
CA HIS A 177 -15.27 -11.04 31.57
C HIS A 177 -16.17 -12.04 30.82
N GLY A 178 -15.71 -13.27 30.58
CA GLY A 178 -16.46 -14.31 29.86
C GLY A 178 -16.84 -13.88 28.44
N ILE A 179 -15.89 -13.26 27.71
CA ILE A 179 -16.03 -12.81 26.32
C ILE A 179 -15.27 -13.81 25.45
N GLU A 180 -15.96 -14.37 24.45
CA GLU A 180 -15.31 -15.12 23.39
C GLU A 180 -14.89 -14.17 22.26
N PRO A 181 -13.83 -14.50 21.48
CA PRO A 181 -13.47 -13.69 20.31
C PRO A 181 -14.64 -13.58 19.35
N PRO A 182 -15.16 -12.35 19.09
CA PRO A 182 -16.34 -12.14 18.27
C PRO A 182 -16.07 -12.55 16.81
N LYS A 183 -17.02 -13.29 16.22
CA LYS A 183 -16.96 -13.76 14.83
C LYS A 183 -17.71 -12.82 13.88
N THR A 184 -18.63 -12.02 14.43
CA THR A 184 -19.40 -11.03 13.66
C THR A 184 -19.28 -9.65 14.29
N TRP A 185 -19.54 -8.60 13.49
CA TRP A 185 -19.56 -7.24 13.99
C TRP A 185 -20.68 -7.01 15.01
N ASP A 186 -21.80 -7.75 14.94
CA ASP A 186 -22.83 -7.71 15.95
C ASP A 186 -22.34 -8.30 17.29
N GLU A 187 -21.63 -9.43 17.25
CA GLU A 187 -20.98 -10.01 18.43
C GLU A 187 -19.91 -9.07 19.01
N PHE A 188 -19.15 -8.36 18.14
CA PHE A 188 -18.17 -7.38 18.55
C PHE A 188 -18.83 -6.22 19.30
N ALA A 189 -19.94 -5.68 18.79
CA ALA A 189 -20.71 -4.63 19.45
C ALA A 189 -21.28 -5.10 20.82
N ALA A 190 -21.79 -6.33 20.87
CA ALA A 190 -22.28 -6.92 22.13
C ALA A 190 -21.15 -7.09 23.15
N ALA A 191 -19.98 -7.56 22.71
CA ALA A 191 -18.77 -7.67 23.55
C ALA A 191 -18.31 -6.31 24.07
N ALA A 192 -18.34 -5.26 23.24
CA ALA A 192 -17.97 -3.91 23.62
C ALA A 192 -18.88 -3.38 24.75
N ARG A 193 -20.19 -3.54 24.61
CA ARG A 193 -21.17 -3.13 25.64
C ARG A 193 -21.02 -3.94 26.93
N LYS A 194 -20.83 -5.27 26.81
CA LYS A 194 -20.63 -6.16 27.97
C LYS A 194 -19.38 -5.77 28.75
N LEU A 195 -18.26 -5.56 28.05
CA LEU A 195 -16.99 -5.18 28.66
C LEU A 195 -17.09 -3.84 29.37
N HIS A 196 -17.60 -2.83 28.69
CA HIS A 196 -17.70 -1.48 29.22
C HIS A 196 -18.68 -1.38 30.41
N ALA A 197 -19.77 -2.14 30.41
CA ALA A 197 -20.67 -2.23 31.53
C ALA A 197 -20.02 -2.86 32.78
N ALA A 198 -19.14 -3.86 32.58
CA ALA A 198 -18.43 -4.53 33.67
C ALA A 198 -17.20 -3.74 34.15
N ASP A 199 -16.54 -3.00 33.29
CA ASP A 199 -15.35 -2.20 33.59
C ASP A 199 -15.34 -0.92 32.70
N PRO A 200 -15.94 0.19 33.17
CA PRO A 200 -16.06 1.42 32.38
C PRO A 200 -14.73 2.09 32.00
N GLY A 201 -13.62 1.69 32.64
CA GLY A 201 -12.26 2.15 32.30
C GLY A 201 -11.64 1.42 31.09
N VAL A 202 -12.27 0.34 30.65
CA VAL A 202 -11.76 -0.52 29.56
C VAL A 202 -12.69 -0.42 28.35
N TYR A 203 -12.09 -0.19 27.19
CA TYR A 203 -12.77 -0.21 25.90
C TYR A 203 -12.48 -1.52 25.16
N LEU A 204 -13.43 -2.00 24.37
CA LEU A 204 -13.13 -3.18 23.55
C LEU A 204 -12.02 -2.86 22.54
N THR A 205 -12.09 -1.69 21.90
CA THR A 205 -11.03 -1.19 20.99
C THR A 205 -10.93 0.33 21.01
N ASN A 206 -9.86 0.86 20.42
CA ASN A 206 -9.76 2.25 19.99
C ASN A 206 -9.97 2.32 18.48
N PHE A 207 -10.79 3.26 18.01
CA PHE A 207 -10.92 3.61 16.61
C PHE A 207 -10.10 4.89 16.36
N PRO A 208 -8.98 4.84 15.62
CA PRO A 208 -8.12 6.01 15.43
C PRO A 208 -8.79 7.07 14.58
N THR A 209 -8.58 8.34 14.94
CA THR A 209 -9.17 9.51 14.27
C THR A 209 -8.15 10.37 13.52
N ASN A 210 -6.88 9.99 13.57
CA ASN A 210 -5.74 10.74 13.04
C ASN A 210 -5.24 10.23 11.66
N HIS A 211 -5.79 9.11 11.17
CA HIS A 211 -5.51 8.58 9.82
C HIS A 211 -6.62 7.61 9.38
N ASN A 212 -6.77 7.46 8.07
CA ASN A 212 -7.83 6.65 7.47
C ASN A 212 -7.48 5.17 7.23
N SER A 213 -6.32 4.70 7.67
CA SER A 213 -5.81 3.39 7.25
C SER A 213 -6.69 2.23 7.71
N ILE A 214 -7.08 2.23 9.00
CA ILE A 214 -8.00 1.21 9.53
C ILE A 214 -9.39 1.33 8.87
N TRP A 215 -9.87 2.56 8.67
CA TRP A 215 -11.11 2.83 7.96
C TRP A 215 -11.10 2.18 6.57
N THR A 216 -10.06 2.46 5.79
CA THR A 216 -9.89 1.92 4.43
C THR A 216 -9.87 0.39 4.42
N GLY A 217 -9.15 -0.24 5.35
CA GLY A 217 -9.11 -1.69 5.47
C GLY A 217 -10.47 -2.30 5.84
N LEU A 218 -11.25 -1.65 6.72
CA LEU A 218 -12.61 -2.08 7.08
C LEU A 218 -13.61 -1.88 5.93
N MET A 219 -13.44 -0.82 5.13
CA MET A 219 -14.20 -0.62 3.89
C MET A 219 -13.88 -1.70 2.87
N TRP A 220 -12.59 -2.06 2.73
CA TRP A 220 -12.15 -3.16 1.86
C TRP A 220 -12.78 -4.48 2.28
N GLN A 221 -12.72 -4.82 3.59
CA GLN A 221 -13.39 -6.00 4.15
C GLN A 221 -14.90 -6.02 3.87
N ALA A 222 -15.56 -4.87 3.97
CA ALA A 222 -17.00 -4.75 3.70
C ALA A 222 -17.36 -4.87 2.21
N GLY A 223 -16.36 -4.99 1.32
CA GLY A 223 -16.56 -5.11 -0.12
C GLY A 223 -16.86 -3.78 -0.82
N VAL A 224 -16.55 -2.66 -0.16
CA VAL A 224 -16.68 -1.33 -0.79
C VAL A 224 -15.60 -1.15 -1.84
N LYS A 225 -15.99 -0.59 -2.99
CA LYS A 225 -15.07 -0.22 -4.09
C LYS A 225 -15.05 1.31 -4.21
N PRO A 226 -14.41 2.01 -3.25
CA PRO A 226 -14.58 3.44 -3.10
C PRO A 226 -13.98 4.23 -4.25
N PHE A 227 -13.00 3.66 -4.95
CA PHE A 227 -12.22 4.34 -5.97
C PHE A 227 -12.01 3.46 -7.19
N GLN A 228 -12.21 4.02 -8.38
CA GLN A 228 -11.91 3.31 -9.62
C GLN A 228 -11.39 4.30 -10.67
N MET A 229 -10.31 3.93 -11.35
CA MET A 229 -9.89 4.56 -12.60
C MET A 229 -10.69 3.93 -13.74
N LYS A 230 -11.66 4.62 -14.33
CA LYS A 230 -12.46 4.11 -15.45
C LYS A 230 -11.73 4.26 -16.80
N SER A 231 -10.96 5.34 -16.96
CA SER A 231 -10.06 5.60 -18.09
C SER A 231 -8.84 6.39 -17.61
N ALA A 232 -7.98 6.83 -18.52
CA ALA A 232 -6.84 7.69 -18.18
C ALA A 232 -7.28 9.06 -17.60
N ASP A 233 -8.48 9.54 -17.96
CA ASP A 233 -9.03 10.83 -17.59
C ASP A 233 -10.37 10.73 -16.83
N GLN A 234 -10.82 9.53 -16.47
CA GLN A 234 -12.11 9.34 -15.79
C GLN A 234 -11.96 8.47 -14.53
N VAL A 235 -12.50 8.97 -13.43
CA VAL A 235 -12.54 8.28 -12.13
C VAL A 235 -13.98 8.04 -11.67
N SER A 236 -14.17 7.06 -10.78
CA SER A 236 -15.39 6.88 -10.00
C SER A 236 -15.05 6.95 -8.53
N VAL A 237 -15.87 7.65 -7.76
CA VAL A 237 -15.75 7.82 -6.31
C VAL A 237 -17.06 7.38 -5.67
N ASP A 238 -16.99 6.39 -4.79
CA ASP A 238 -18.16 5.85 -4.04
C ASP A 238 -17.75 5.59 -2.58
N VAL A 239 -17.35 6.65 -1.89
CA VAL A 239 -17.02 6.59 -0.44
C VAL A 239 -18.24 6.79 0.44
N ALA A 240 -19.37 7.26 -0.11
CA ALA A 240 -20.61 7.55 0.60
C ALA A 240 -21.79 6.63 0.21
N GLY A 241 -21.49 5.50 -0.46
CA GLY A 241 -22.51 4.51 -0.81
C GLY A 241 -23.13 3.82 0.41
N GLU A 242 -24.15 3.01 0.17
CA GLU A 242 -24.96 2.38 1.23
C GLU A 242 -24.08 1.54 2.19
N THR A 243 -23.19 0.70 1.65
CA THR A 243 -22.28 -0.12 2.47
C THR A 243 -21.33 0.74 3.31
N SER A 244 -20.80 1.82 2.72
CA SER A 244 -19.96 2.78 3.44
C SER A 244 -20.70 3.43 4.61
N LYS A 245 -21.94 3.87 4.38
CA LYS A 245 -22.81 4.45 5.41
C LYS A 245 -23.18 3.44 6.49
N LYS A 246 -23.38 2.17 6.15
CA LYS A 246 -23.57 1.09 7.13
C LYS A 246 -22.35 0.96 8.05
N VAL A 247 -21.14 0.90 7.49
CA VAL A 247 -19.90 0.83 8.28
C VAL A 247 -19.74 2.08 9.16
N ALA A 248 -19.97 3.27 8.61
CA ALA A 248 -19.89 4.53 9.34
C ALA A 248 -20.88 4.59 10.51
N SER A 249 -22.12 4.22 10.28
CA SER A 249 -23.17 4.21 11.31
C SER A 249 -22.85 3.24 12.44
N TYR A 250 -22.32 2.06 12.11
CA TYR A 250 -21.89 1.06 13.09
C TYR A 250 -20.80 1.63 14.04
N TRP A 251 -19.72 2.17 13.50
CA TRP A 251 -18.62 2.71 14.32
C TRP A 251 -19.04 3.98 15.06
N SER A 252 -19.77 4.87 14.41
CA SER A 252 -20.31 6.08 15.03
C SER A 252 -21.21 5.77 16.22
N ALA A 253 -22.06 4.75 16.13
CA ALA A 253 -22.92 4.32 17.23
C ALA A 253 -22.08 3.86 18.44
N LEU A 254 -21.10 2.98 18.24
CA LEU A 254 -20.25 2.47 19.33
C LEU A 254 -19.40 3.57 20.00
N VAL A 255 -18.90 4.53 19.20
CA VAL A 255 -18.17 5.70 19.71
C VAL A 255 -19.11 6.62 20.51
N LYS A 256 -20.31 6.89 20.00
CA LYS A 256 -21.33 7.72 20.71
C LYS A 256 -21.81 7.07 22.01
N GLU A 257 -21.99 5.74 22.01
CA GLU A 257 -22.29 4.96 23.20
C GLU A 257 -21.15 4.98 24.23
N GLY A 258 -19.92 5.35 23.82
CA GLY A 258 -18.75 5.38 24.69
C GLY A 258 -18.16 4.00 24.96
N VAL A 259 -18.52 2.95 24.21
CA VAL A 259 -18.02 1.58 24.37
C VAL A 259 -16.80 1.28 23.49
N VAL A 260 -16.52 2.17 22.55
CA VAL A 260 -15.30 2.23 21.73
C VAL A 260 -14.66 3.60 21.91
N SER A 261 -13.34 3.65 22.15
CA SER A 261 -12.59 4.90 22.23
C SER A 261 -12.37 5.45 20.81
N ALA A 262 -12.30 6.79 20.68
CA ALA A 262 -12.00 7.50 19.43
C ALA A 262 -10.84 8.46 19.70
N GLU A 263 -9.65 7.90 19.86
CA GLU A 263 -8.42 8.63 20.18
C GLU A 263 -7.36 8.40 19.08
N ALA A 264 -6.43 9.34 18.92
CA ALA A 264 -5.28 9.14 18.04
C ALA A 264 -4.42 7.97 18.53
N ASP A 265 -3.93 7.16 17.58
CA ASP A 265 -3.04 6.04 17.86
C ASP A 265 -1.57 6.34 17.59
N PHE A 266 -0.69 5.34 17.77
CA PHE A 266 0.76 5.39 17.60
C PHE A 266 1.49 6.44 18.43
N SER A 267 0.85 7.03 19.45
CA SER A 267 1.54 7.83 20.46
C SER A 267 2.06 6.96 21.61
N ASP A 268 3.03 7.46 22.37
CA ASP A 268 3.52 6.77 23.58
C ASP A 268 2.38 6.52 24.58
N GLN A 269 1.46 7.49 24.73
CA GLN A 269 0.29 7.36 25.61
C GLN A 269 -0.64 6.23 25.13
N TRP A 270 -0.82 6.08 23.82
CA TRP A 270 -1.64 5.02 23.26
C TRP A 270 -1.02 3.63 23.49
N PHE A 271 0.30 3.48 23.28
CA PHE A 271 1.00 2.22 23.60
C PHE A 271 0.96 1.91 25.11
N GLN A 272 1.07 2.92 25.96
CA GLN A 272 0.89 2.74 27.40
C GLN A 272 -0.54 2.32 27.75
N ALA A 273 -1.54 2.81 27.04
CA ALA A 273 -2.94 2.41 27.23
C ALA A 273 -3.17 0.94 26.85
N LEU A 274 -2.56 0.45 25.75
CA LEU A 274 -2.54 -0.97 25.40
C LEU A 274 -1.86 -1.82 26.49
N ASN A 275 -0.72 -1.35 26.98
CA ASN A 275 0.04 -2.04 28.03
C ASN A 275 -0.76 -2.19 29.33
N LYS A 276 -1.47 -1.14 29.73
CA LYS A 276 -2.33 -1.10 30.92
C LYS A 276 -3.67 -1.82 30.72
N GLY A 277 -4.01 -2.26 29.51
CA GLY A 277 -5.26 -2.95 29.20
C GLY A 277 -6.46 -2.03 29.07
N ARG A 278 -6.27 -0.73 28.78
CA ARG A 278 -7.37 0.19 28.48
C ARG A 278 -8.10 -0.21 27.20
N TYR A 279 -7.40 -0.81 26.24
CA TYR A 279 -7.96 -1.40 25.02
C TYR A 279 -7.80 -2.91 25.05
N ALA A 280 -8.90 -3.64 24.97
CA ALA A 280 -8.92 -5.09 25.00
C ALA A 280 -8.63 -5.72 23.63
N THR A 281 -8.79 -4.96 22.54
CA THR A 281 -8.41 -5.38 21.20
C THR A 281 -7.68 -4.26 20.46
N TRP A 282 -6.91 -4.67 19.45
CA TRP A 282 -6.37 -3.80 18.42
C TRP A 282 -6.67 -4.43 17.06
N LEU A 283 -7.52 -3.76 16.28
CA LEU A 283 -7.76 -4.11 14.88
C LEU A 283 -6.59 -3.58 14.08
N THR A 284 -5.79 -4.46 13.51
CA THR A 284 -4.54 -4.07 12.87
C THR A 284 -4.13 -5.06 11.79
N ALA A 285 -3.04 -4.77 11.10
CA ALA A 285 -2.49 -5.62 10.07
C ALA A 285 -1.44 -6.62 10.60
N ALA A 286 -0.98 -7.51 9.73
CA ALA A 286 -0.01 -8.56 10.04
C ALA A 286 1.36 -8.05 10.54
N TRP A 287 1.68 -6.78 10.35
CA TRP A 287 2.85 -6.12 10.95
C TRP A 287 2.61 -5.66 12.41
N GLY A 288 1.36 -5.50 12.83
CA GLY A 288 0.98 -5.05 14.18
C GLY A 288 1.53 -5.90 15.32
N PRO A 289 1.60 -7.23 15.21
CA PRO A 289 2.17 -8.10 16.23
C PRO A 289 3.57 -7.71 16.68
N LEU A 290 4.43 -7.26 15.79
CA LEU A 290 5.77 -6.81 16.14
C LEU A 290 5.72 -5.54 16.99
N PHE A 291 4.96 -4.53 16.53
CA PHE A 291 4.82 -3.26 17.27
C PHE A 291 4.30 -3.50 18.68
N LEU A 292 3.30 -4.37 18.83
CA LEU A 292 2.75 -4.69 20.14
C LEU A 292 3.78 -5.39 21.05
N SER A 293 4.52 -6.35 20.52
CA SER A 293 5.53 -7.10 21.29
C SER A 293 6.72 -6.23 21.72
N THR A 294 7.03 -5.19 20.98
CA THR A 294 8.12 -4.24 21.31
C THR A 294 7.67 -3.12 22.22
N SER A 295 6.44 -2.62 22.06
CA SER A 295 5.92 -1.45 22.79
C SER A 295 5.10 -1.80 24.04
N ALA A 296 4.54 -3.03 24.12
CA ALA A 296 3.72 -3.48 25.25
C ALA A 296 4.27 -4.74 25.91
N LYS A 297 5.59 -4.77 26.16
CA LYS A 297 6.35 -5.94 26.64
C LYS A 297 5.79 -6.61 27.91
N GLU A 298 5.18 -5.84 28.82
CA GLU A 298 4.61 -6.31 30.09
C GLU A 298 3.33 -7.15 29.87
N THR A 299 2.80 -7.15 28.66
CA THR A 299 1.61 -7.92 28.29
C THR A 299 1.94 -9.26 27.63
N ARG A 300 3.21 -9.69 27.69
CA ARG A 300 3.66 -10.99 27.16
C ARG A 300 2.77 -12.13 27.65
N GLY A 301 2.37 -12.99 26.74
CA GLY A 301 1.50 -14.15 27.00
C GLY A 301 0.00 -13.85 27.02
N LYS A 302 -0.39 -12.56 27.13
CA LYS A 302 -1.78 -12.13 27.33
C LYS A 302 -2.55 -11.90 26.02
N TRP A 303 -1.87 -11.77 24.89
CA TRP A 303 -2.49 -11.50 23.61
C TRP A 303 -2.71 -12.77 22.76
N ARG A 304 -3.71 -12.70 21.89
CA ARG A 304 -3.95 -13.67 20.81
C ARG A 304 -4.37 -12.91 19.55
N VAL A 305 -4.34 -13.62 18.43
CA VAL A 305 -4.76 -13.14 17.12
C VAL A 305 -5.97 -13.93 16.65
N ALA A 306 -6.94 -13.24 16.06
CA ALA A 306 -8.12 -13.82 15.41
C ALA A 306 -8.38 -13.07 14.08
N PRO A 307 -9.12 -13.66 13.12
CA PRO A 307 -9.66 -12.92 11.99
C PRO A 307 -10.52 -11.73 12.45
N LEU A 308 -10.68 -10.73 11.59
CA LEU A 308 -11.65 -9.66 11.82
C LEU A 308 -13.06 -10.24 11.94
N PRO A 309 -13.93 -9.68 12.81
CA PRO A 309 -15.35 -10.00 12.80
C PRO A 309 -15.95 -9.76 11.41
N GLN A 310 -16.94 -10.55 11.03
CA GLN A 310 -17.58 -10.51 9.71
C GLN A 310 -18.91 -9.79 9.72
N TRP A 311 -19.29 -9.16 8.60
CA TRP A 311 -20.61 -8.52 8.46
C TRP A 311 -21.74 -9.53 8.34
N THR A 312 -21.44 -10.72 7.84
CA THR A 312 -22.38 -11.85 7.72
C THR A 312 -21.75 -13.09 8.34
N ALA A 313 -22.50 -13.80 9.17
CA ALA A 313 -22.00 -15.04 9.77
C ALA A 313 -21.57 -16.05 8.70
N GLY A 314 -20.40 -16.65 8.90
CA GLY A 314 -19.81 -17.63 7.97
C GLY A 314 -19.03 -17.03 6.81
N GLU A 315 -19.05 -15.72 6.61
CA GLU A 315 -18.12 -15.07 5.67
C GLU A 315 -16.67 -15.17 6.17
N GLN A 316 -15.74 -15.08 5.21
CA GLN A 316 -14.31 -15.00 5.46
C GLN A 316 -13.74 -13.91 4.56
N LYS A 317 -13.78 -12.68 5.03
CA LYS A 317 -13.25 -11.51 4.33
C LYS A 317 -12.35 -10.70 5.25
N SER A 318 -11.26 -10.20 4.72
CA SER A 318 -10.43 -9.23 5.39
C SER A 318 -10.15 -8.04 4.47
N GLY A 319 -9.55 -6.99 5.03
CA GLY A 319 -8.96 -5.89 4.29
C GLY A 319 -7.46 -5.92 4.40
N ASN A 320 -6.83 -4.91 3.83
CA ASN A 320 -5.40 -4.70 3.92
C ASN A 320 -5.10 -3.31 4.47
N TRP A 321 -4.09 -3.23 5.33
CA TRP A 321 -3.56 -1.96 5.83
C TRP A 321 -2.05 -1.90 5.63
N GLY A 322 -1.61 -0.99 4.74
CA GLY A 322 -0.21 -0.80 4.39
C GLY A 322 0.29 -1.83 3.38
N GLY A 323 1.56 -2.13 3.47
CA GLY A 323 2.29 -2.92 2.49
C GLY A 323 2.98 -2.04 1.45
N SER A 324 4.18 -2.47 1.05
CA SER A 324 5.04 -1.73 0.16
C SER A 324 5.57 -2.59 -0.98
N THR A 325 6.28 -1.96 -1.89
CA THR A 325 6.78 -2.54 -3.13
C THR A 325 8.16 -1.99 -3.45
N SER A 326 8.88 -2.67 -4.34
CA SER A 326 10.08 -2.11 -4.99
C SER A 326 9.71 -1.72 -6.42
N ALA A 327 9.69 -0.42 -6.71
CA ALA A 327 9.40 0.14 -8.02
C ALA A 327 10.66 0.67 -8.70
N VAL A 328 10.73 0.58 -10.03
CA VAL A 328 11.81 1.15 -10.82
C VAL A 328 11.39 2.51 -11.36
N VAL A 329 12.23 3.51 -11.15
CA VAL A 329 11.97 4.87 -11.59
C VAL A 329 12.24 5.02 -13.08
N LYS A 330 11.31 5.64 -13.82
CA LYS A 330 11.36 5.76 -15.30
C LYS A 330 12.62 6.46 -15.83
N THR A 331 13.21 7.35 -15.05
CA THR A 331 14.38 8.14 -15.43
C THR A 331 15.72 7.42 -15.21
N THR A 332 15.70 6.19 -14.69
CA THR A 332 16.93 5.38 -14.53
C THR A 332 17.66 5.21 -15.86
N LYS A 333 18.97 5.27 -15.81
CA LYS A 333 19.83 4.98 -16.95
C LYS A 333 20.15 3.49 -17.08
N ASN A 334 19.83 2.70 -16.06
CA ASN A 334 20.16 1.29 -15.93
C ASN A 334 18.90 0.42 -15.73
N PRO A 335 17.89 0.51 -16.62
CA PRO A 335 16.57 -0.09 -16.37
C PRO A 335 16.61 -1.61 -16.22
N ILE A 336 17.50 -2.30 -16.93
CA ILE A 336 17.63 -3.77 -16.81
C ILE A 336 18.16 -4.14 -15.43
N ALA A 337 19.28 -3.54 -15.00
CA ALA A 337 19.89 -3.84 -13.70
C ALA A 337 18.95 -3.47 -12.54
N ALA A 338 18.27 -2.32 -12.65
CA ALA A 338 17.28 -1.87 -11.66
C ALA A 338 16.08 -2.83 -11.55
N ALA A 339 15.55 -3.28 -12.69
CA ALA A 339 14.45 -4.25 -12.70
C ALA A 339 14.86 -5.62 -12.13
N MET A 340 16.07 -6.10 -12.46
CA MET A 340 16.60 -7.34 -11.90
C MET A 340 16.84 -7.23 -10.39
N PHE A 341 17.31 -6.08 -9.91
CA PHE A 341 17.47 -5.84 -8.47
C PHE A 341 16.12 -5.84 -7.74
N ALA A 342 15.13 -5.10 -8.23
CA ALA A 342 13.80 -5.05 -7.63
C ALA A 342 13.15 -6.45 -7.58
N GLN A 343 13.29 -7.25 -8.64
CA GLN A 343 12.80 -8.62 -8.67
C GLN A 343 13.56 -9.53 -7.70
N PHE A 344 14.89 -9.47 -7.71
CA PHE A 344 15.71 -10.28 -6.80
C PHE A 344 15.38 -10.00 -5.34
N LEU A 345 15.36 -8.74 -4.95
CA LEU A 345 15.12 -8.31 -3.56
C LEU A 345 13.86 -8.97 -2.98
N ASN A 346 12.79 -9.06 -3.76
CA ASN A 346 11.47 -9.51 -3.29
C ASN A 346 11.14 -10.97 -3.64
N THR A 347 11.97 -11.64 -4.46
CA THR A 347 11.64 -13.00 -4.93
C THR A 347 12.76 -14.03 -4.78
N ASP A 348 13.98 -13.61 -4.51
CA ASP A 348 15.04 -14.56 -4.14
C ASP A 348 14.69 -15.16 -2.76
N PRO A 349 14.75 -16.49 -2.60
CA PRO A 349 14.28 -17.13 -1.37
C PRO A 349 15.01 -16.67 -0.10
N GLU A 350 16.32 -16.42 -0.19
CA GLU A 350 17.12 -15.99 0.96
C GLU A 350 16.80 -14.52 1.29
N SER A 351 16.76 -13.65 0.27
CA SER A 351 16.40 -12.24 0.42
C SER A 351 14.98 -12.07 0.99
N ALA A 352 13.99 -12.74 0.42
CA ALA A 352 12.60 -12.68 0.88
C ALA A 352 12.45 -13.20 2.32
N LYS A 353 13.19 -14.24 2.69
CA LYS A 353 13.23 -14.73 4.08
C LYS A 353 13.87 -13.71 5.03
N MET A 354 14.93 -13.03 4.60
CA MET A 354 15.56 -11.98 5.41
C MET A 354 14.64 -10.78 5.61
N LEU A 355 13.92 -10.31 4.58
CA LEU A 355 12.90 -9.27 4.71
C LEU A 355 11.87 -9.63 5.80
N THR A 356 11.53 -10.91 5.93
CA THR A 356 10.57 -11.37 6.93
C THR A 356 11.18 -11.50 8.34
N THR A 357 12.44 -11.95 8.44
CA THR A 357 13.06 -12.28 9.73
C THR A 357 13.85 -11.15 10.36
N LEU A 358 14.41 -10.24 9.54
CA LEU A 358 15.23 -9.12 9.99
C LEU A 358 14.44 -7.80 10.00
N GLN A 359 13.67 -7.51 8.93
CA GLN A 359 12.85 -6.31 8.83
C GLN A 359 11.41 -6.53 9.31
N PHE A 360 11.05 -7.79 9.63
CA PHE A 360 9.72 -8.19 10.13
C PHE A 360 8.57 -7.81 9.19
N LEU A 361 8.84 -7.79 7.90
CA LEU A 361 7.83 -7.56 6.87
C LEU A 361 6.97 -8.80 6.70
N TYR A 362 5.66 -8.62 6.54
CA TYR A 362 4.76 -9.75 6.31
C TYR A 362 4.78 -10.13 4.82
N PRO A 363 5.18 -11.38 4.48
CA PRO A 363 5.53 -11.72 3.11
C PRO A 363 4.32 -11.75 2.17
N PRO A 364 4.46 -11.25 0.92
CA PRO A 364 3.44 -11.35 -0.12
C PRO A 364 3.54 -12.65 -0.94
N THR A 365 4.58 -13.47 -0.73
CA THR A 365 4.85 -14.65 -1.56
C THR A 365 4.17 -15.90 -1.02
N LYS A 366 3.48 -16.64 -1.91
CA LYS A 366 2.80 -17.91 -1.56
C LYS A 366 3.75 -18.93 -0.95
N ALA A 367 5.02 -18.95 -1.41
CA ALA A 367 6.03 -19.87 -0.90
C ALA A 367 6.32 -19.64 0.61
N LEU A 368 6.50 -18.40 1.04
CA LEU A 368 6.72 -18.09 2.48
C LEU A 368 5.45 -18.27 3.30
N LEU A 369 4.28 -17.90 2.76
CA LEU A 369 3.00 -18.07 3.43
C LEU A 369 2.60 -19.54 3.63
N SER A 370 3.26 -20.46 2.92
CA SER A 370 3.11 -21.93 3.08
C SER A 370 4.34 -22.62 3.67
N ASP A 371 5.42 -21.87 3.97
CA ASP A 371 6.64 -22.46 4.58
C ASP A 371 6.37 -22.81 6.06
N PRO A 372 6.44 -24.09 6.46
CA PRO A 372 6.30 -24.49 7.87
C PRO A 372 7.26 -23.73 8.80
N GLY A 373 8.49 -23.46 8.33
CA GLY A 373 9.49 -22.69 9.08
C GLY A 373 9.06 -21.25 9.41
N PHE A 374 8.11 -20.70 8.66
CA PHE A 374 7.51 -19.39 8.91
C PHE A 374 6.17 -19.48 9.64
N VAL A 375 5.23 -20.28 9.11
CA VAL A 375 3.84 -20.27 9.61
C VAL A 375 3.66 -21.00 10.94
N GLU A 376 4.48 -22.02 11.22
CA GLU A 376 4.38 -22.82 12.46
C GLU A 376 5.15 -22.23 13.64
N GLN A 377 5.83 -21.09 13.46
CA GLN A 377 6.54 -20.43 14.55
C GLN A 377 5.58 -20.03 15.66
N LYS A 378 5.85 -20.56 16.86
CA LYS A 378 5.11 -20.20 18.06
C LYS A 378 5.68 -18.92 18.66
N SER A 379 4.80 -17.98 18.99
CA SER A 379 5.18 -16.73 19.65
C SER A 379 4.84 -16.78 21.14
N ASP A 380 5.85 -16.72 21.99
CA ASP A 380 5.64 -16.65 23.44
C ASP A 380 4.89 -15.38 23.85
N PHE A 381 5.09 -14.27 23.13
CA PHE A 381 4.34 -13.03 23.39
C PHE A 381 2.84 -13.24 23.19
N TYR A 382 2.48 -14.10 22.26
CA TYR A 382 1.10 -14.49 21.96
C TYR A 382 0.71 -15.86 22.62
N GLY A 383 1.36 -16.20 23.74
CA GLY A 383 1.03 -17.40 24.53
C GLY A 383 1.17 -18.72 23.76
N GLY A 384 2.15 -18.80 22.89
CA GLY A 384 2.44 -19.98 22.08
C GLY A 384 1.60 -20.10 20.81
N GLN A 385 0.81 -19.09 20.45
CA GLN A 385 0.04 -19.10 19.20
C GLN A 385 0.96 -18.98 17.98
N GLN A 386 0.60 -19.66 16.90
CA GLN A 386 1.22 -19.56 15.57
C GLN A 386 0.62 -18.35 14.84
N VAL A 387 1.07 -17.15 15.19
CA VAL A 387 0.50 -15.87 14.69
C VAL A 387 0.64 -15.76 13.18
N ASN A 388 1.78 -16.18 12.63
CA ASN A 388 2.02 -16.12 11.18
C ASN A 388 1.04 -16.99 10.39
N LYS A 389 0.67 -18.16 10.95
CA LYS A 389 -0.34 -19.04 10.35
C LYS A 389 -1.71 -18.37 10.29
N VAL A 390 -2.14 -17.73 11.38
CA VAL A 390 -3.43 -17.03 11.41
C VAL A 390 -3.47 -15.94 10.33
N PHE A 391 -2.40 -15.15 10.19
CA PHE A 391 -2.35 -14.11 9.15
C PHE A 391 -2.18 -14.68 7.73
N ALA A 392 -1.56 -15.85 7.55
CA ALA A 392 -1.52 -16.52 6.25
C ALA A 392 -2.93 -16.93 5.83
N ASP A 393 -3.70 -17.55 6.72
CA ASP A 393 -5.09 -17.92 6.49
C ASP A 393 -5.96 -16.66 6.20
N ILE A 394 -5.71 -15.54 6.91
CA ILE A 394 -6.39 -14.25 6.66
C ILE A 394 -6.00 -13.67 5.29
N SER A 395 -4.75 -13.75 4.87
CA SER A 395 -4.27 -13.19 3.59
C SER A 395 -5.03 -13.75 2.40
N ASP A 396 -5.43 -15.03 2.45
CA ASP A 396 -6.20 -15.68 1.40
C ASP A 396 -7.65 -15.15 1.29
N THR A 397 -8.09 -14.33 2.26
CA THR A 397 -9.46 -13.80 2.34
C THR A 397 -9.56 -12.32 1.92
N VAL A 398 -8.46 -11.70 1.53
CA VAL A 398 -8.44 -10.29 1.10
C VAL A 398 -8.97 -10.18 -0.34
N PRO A 399 -10.04 -9.39 -0.61
CA PRO A 399 -10.55 -9.21 -1.96
C PRO A 399 -9.52 -8.57 -2.91
N THR A 400 -9.53 -8.99 -4.18
CA THR A 400 -8.53 -8.58 -5.20
C THR A 400 -8.89 -7.30 -5.95
N ASP A 401 -10.09 -6.78 -5.78
CA ASP A 401 -10.70 -5.75 -6.63
C ASP A 401 -10.74 -4.35 -6.02
N PHE A 402 -9.99 -4.13 -4.93
CA PHE A 402 -9.80 -2.82 -4.35
C PHE A 402 -8.75 -2.03 -5.13
N THR A 403 -9.03 -0.76 -5.43
CA THR A 403 -8.14 0.10 -6.21
C THR A 403 -7.98 1.48 -5.58
N TRP A 404 -6.94 2.20 -5.98
CA TRP A 404 -6.56 3.50 -5.46
C TRP A 404 -6.65 4.59 -6.55
N LEU A 405 -6.86 5.84 -6.16
CA LEU A 405 -6.78 6.99 -7.04
C LEU A 405 -5.37 7.63 -7.01
N PRO A 406 -4.99 8.39 -8.04
CA PRO A 406 -3.63 8.97 -8.11
C PRO A 406 -3.35 10.09 -7.11
N PHE A 407 -4.31 10.50 -6.31
CA PHE A 407 -4.22 11.62 -5.36
C PHE A 407 -4.61 11.19 -3.92
N MET A 408 -4.20 10.00 -3.51
CA MET A 408 -4.53 9.45 -2.18
C MET A 408 -4.08 10.33 -1.01
N ASP A 409 -3.00 11.10 -1.14
CA ASP A 409 -2.56 12.03 -0.09
C ASP A 409 -3.67 13.07 0.23
N GLN A 410 -4.31 13.62 -0.80
CA GLN A 410 -5.42 14.55 -0.62
C GLN A 410 -6.65 13.86 -0.02
N ILE A 411 -6.98 12.66 -0.51
CA ILE A 411 -8.09 11.85 -0.01
C ILE A 411 -7.93 11.56 1.49
N ASN A 412 -6.70 11.26 1.93
CA ASN A 412 -6.39 11.00 3.34
C ASN A 412 -6.52 12.27 4.19
N ASN A 413 -6.06 13.41 3.70
CA ASN A 413 -6.21 14.69 4.40
C ASN A 413 -7.70 15.06 4.53
N ASP A 414 -8.46 14.94 3.45
CA ASP A 414 -9.90 15.22 3.44
C ASP A 414 -10.66 14.31 4.42
N TRP A 415 -10.25 13.02 4.55
CA TRP A 415 -10.81 12.11 5.54
C TRP A 415 -10.59 12.59 6.97
N ASN A 416 -9.37 13.04 7.30
CA ASN A 416 -9.06 13.54 8.64
C ASN A 416 -9.95 14.72 9.03
N GLU A 417 -10.20 15.64 8.08
CA GLU A 417 -11.01 16.85 8.29
C GLU A 417 -12.53 16.58 8.30
N THR A 418 -12.96 15.42 7.81
CA THR A 418 -14.38 15.07 7.72
C THR A 418 -14.72 13.88 8.63
N VAL A 419 -14.48 12.66 8.17
CA VAL A 419 -14.86 11.41 8.86
C VAL A 419 -14.10 11.26 10.18
N GLY A 420 -12.78 11.47 10.17
CA GLY A 420 -11.95 11.41 11.37
C GLY A 420 -12.41 12.41 12.44
N LYS A 421 -12.64 13.66 12.00
CA LYS A 421 -13.17 14.70 12.88
C LYS A 421 -14.56 14.36 13.41
N SER A 422 -15.47 13.82 12.58
CA SER A 422 -16.82 13.45 13.01
C SER A 422 -16.83 12.37 14.09
N LEU A 423 -15.91 11.41 13.99
CA LEU A 423 -15.73 10.36 15.01
C LEU A 423 -15.17 10.95 16.31
N ALA A 424 -14.15 11.83 16.22
CA ALA A 424 -13.58 12.51 17.40
C ALA A 424 -14.61 13.38 18.12
N ASP A 425 -15.40 14.14 17.38
CA ASP A 425 -16.44 15.05 17.89
C ASP A 425 -17.77 14.32 18.21
N LYS A 426 -17.86 13.01 17.93
CA LYS A 426 -19.07 12.17 18.10
C LYS A 426 -20.29 12.72 17.34
N THR A 427 -20.08 13.30 16.16
CA THR A 427 -21.13 13.85 15.30
C THR A 427 -21.67 12.83 14.30
N ASP A 428 -22.38 13.25 13.26
CA ASP A 428 -22.92 12.36 12.23
C ASP A 428 -21.85 11.96 11.20
N THR A 429 -21.32 10.76 11.36
CA THR A 429 -20.28 10.23 10.47
C THR A 429 -20.83 9.86 9.07
N ALA A 430 -22.12 9.53 8.95
CA ALA A 430 -22.71 9.29 7.63
C ALA A 430 -22.80 10.57 6.79
N ALA A 431 -23.17 11.70 7.41
CA ALA A 431 -23.12 13.01 6.75
C ALA A 431 -21.68 13.44 6.43
N ALA A 432 -20.70 13.08 7.26
CA ALA A 432 -19.29 13.34 7.00
C ALA A 432 -18.76 12.57 5.77
N LEU A 433 -19.30 11.37 5.48
CA LEU A 433 -18.99 10.65 4.25
C LEU A 433 -19.45 11.40 2.99
N ASP A 434 -20.65 11.99 3.02
CA ASP A 434 -21.15 12.78 1.89
C ASP A 434 -20.25 14.01 1.64
N GLN A 435 -19.80 14.65 2.72
CA GLN A 435 -18.84 15.77 2.63
C GLN A 435 -17.49 15.29 2.07
N TRP A 436 -16.96 14.17 2.57
CA TRP A 436 -15.70 13.59 2.08
C TRP A 436 -15.80 13.25 0.59
N GLN A 437 -16.87 12.62 0.15
CA GLN A 437 -17.11 12.33 -1.27
C GLN A 437 -17.13 13.59 -2.12
N GLN A 438 -17.80 14.64 -1.65
CA GLN A 438 -17.85 15.93 -2.35
C GLN A 438 -16.45 16.56 -2.48
N MET A 439 -15.62 16.51 -1.44
CA MET A 439 -14.26 17.03 -1.46
C MET A 439 -13.40 16.27 -2.48
N ILE A 440 -13.45 14.93 -2.45
CA ILE A 440 -12.72 14.08 -3.41
C ILE A 440 -13.15 14.37 -4.85
N THR A 441 -14.47 14.45 -5.10
CA THR A 441 -15.03 14.73 -6.42
C THR A 441 -14.55 16.08 -6.94
N THR A 442 -14.68 17.12 -6.11
CA THR A 442 -14.24 18.48 -6.46
C THR A 442 -12.75 18.53 -6.75
N TYR A 443 -11.94 17.81 -5.96
CA TYR A 443 -10.50 17.75 -6.19
C TYR A 443 -10.17 17.01 -7.49
N ALA A 444 -10.82 15.89 -7.78
CA ALA A 444 -10.63 15.13 -9.00
C ALA A 444 -10.93 16.00 -10.25
N GLU A 445 -12.07 16.72 -10.25
CA GLU A 445 -12.44 17.65 -11.33
C GLU A 445 -11.41 18.77 -11.50
N LYS A 446 -10.91 19.34 -10.41
CA LYS A 446 -9.85 20.35 -10.40
C LYS A 446 -8.53 19.83 -10.97
N GLN A 447 -8.24 18.53 -10.82
CA GLN A 447 -7.09 17.87 -11.43
C GLN A 447 -7.32 17.48 -12.90
N GLY A 448 -8.48 17.78 -13.46
CA GLY A 448 -8.82 17.51 -14.87
C GLY A 448 -9.46 16.15 -15.12
N PHE A 449 -9.84 15.39 -14.07
CA PHE A 449 -10.57 14.14 -14.23
C PHE A 449 -12.07 14.38 -14.44
N LYS A 450 -12.67 13.54 -15.27
CA LYS A 450 -14.13 13.37 -15.31
C LYS A 450 -14.53 12.41 -14.19
N VAL A 451 -15.51 12.80 -13.39
CA VAL A 451 -16.04 11.94 -12.34
C VAL A 451 -17.29 11.23 -12.86
N ALA A 452 -17.22 9.90 -12.95
CA ALA A 452 -18.38 9.07 -13.29
C ALA A 452 -19.36 9.07 -12.10
N ARG A 453 -20.64 9.28 -12.42
CA ARG A 453 -21.75 9.21 -11.46
C ARG A 453 -22.25 7.79 -11.31
#